data_d2f15ce9fbf983c808ee0b609c302dbf
#
_entry.id   d2f15ce9fbf983c808ee0b609c302dbf
#
_cell.length_a   1.000
_cell.length_b   1.000
_cell.length_c   1.000
_cell.angle_alpha   90.00
_cell.angle_beta   90.00
_cell.angle_gamma   90.00
#
_symmetry.space_group_name_H-M   'P 1'
#
loop_
_entity.id
_entity.type
_entity.pdbx_description
1 polymer ?
#
loop_
_entity_poly.entity_id
_entity_poly.type
_entity_poly.pdbx_seq_one_letter_code
_entity_poly.pdbx_strand_id
1 'polypeptide(L)'
;MRPIAERHGLTALQLACQWNLAHDRVRCTVPTLIEEPEGEKPIEAKRAELAAVPRELVLSDAERAEIRALGDNTGCMALKGASPQFEGEPQADRWPMTSELRELAARWAIEPERDLASAA
;
A
#
# COMPACT_ATOMS: atom_id res chain seq x y z
N MET A 1 4.22 -10.78 -13.83
CA MET A 1 5.11 -9.97 -12.98
C MET A 1 6.57 -10.44 -12.98
N ARG A 2 6.85 -11.76 -12.83
CA ARG A 2 8.24 -12.27 -12.82
C ARG A 2 9.08 -11.83 -14.02
N PRO A 3 8.61 -11.92 -15.30
CA PRO A 3 9.40 -11.47 -16.45
C PRO A 3 9.76 -9.99 -16.42
N ILE A 4 8.90 -9.14 -15.85
CA ILE A 4 9.19 -7.71 -15.71
C ILE A 4 10.31 -7.50 -14.68
N ALA A 5 10.23 -8.18 -13.53
CA ALA A 5 11.27 -8.11 -12.51
C ALA A 5 12.63 -8.56 -13.06
N GLU A 6 12.66 -9.66 -13.82
CA GLU A 6 13.87 -10.20 -14.43
C GLU A 6 14.51 -9.24 -15.43
N ARG A 7 13.73 -8.54 -16.26
CA ARG A 7 14.25 -7.51 -17.19
C ARG A 7 15.01 -6.39 -16.49
N HIS A 8 14.60 -6.05 -15.29
CA HIS A 8 15.22 -4.99 -14.48
C HIS A 8 16.20 -5.52 -13.41
N GLY A 9 16.43 -6.83 -13.35
CA GLY A 9 17.26 -7.43 -12.30
C GLY A 9 16.67 -7.24 -10.89
N LEU A 10 15.36 -7.10 -10.78
CA LEU A 10 14.66 -6.88 -9.54
C LEU A 10 14.07 -8.18 -8.97
N THR A 11 13.96 -8.24 -7.66
CA THR A 11 13.11 -9.23 -7.01
C THR A 11 11.63 -8.85 -7.13
N ALA A 12 10.74 -9.78 -6.84
CA ALA A 12 9.30 -9.49 -6.83
C ALA A 12 8.92 -8.40 -5.81
N LEU A 13 9.58 -8.38 -4.64
CA LEU A 13 9.39 -7.37 -3.62
C LEU A 13 9.86 -5.99 -4.10
N GLN A 14 11.04 -5.93 -4.72
CA GLN A 14 11.57 -4.69 -5.27
C GLN A 14 10.70 -4.16 -6.42
N LEU A 15 10.20 -5.05 -7.28
CA LEU A 15 9.25 -4.68 -8.34
C LEU A 15 7.96 -4.09 -7.75
N ALA A 16 7.40 -4.71 -6.70
CA ALA A 16 6.21 -4.21 -6.03
C ALA A 16 6.43 -2.82 -5.42
N CYS A 17 7.59 -2.59 -4.80
CA CYS A 17 7.97 -1.26 -4.31
C CYS A 17 8.07 -0.24 -5.44
N GLN A 18 8.74 -0.57 -6.53
CA GLN A 18 8.88 0.29 -7.71
C GLN A 18 7.52 0.62 -8.33
N TRP A 19 6.63 -0.36 -8.45
CA TRP A 19 5.29 -0.14 -8.98
C TRP A 19 4.46 0.79 -8.10
N ASN A 20 4.49 0.61 -6.78
CA ASN A 20 3.81 1.51 -5.86
C ASN A 20 4.35 2.93 -5.94
N LEU A 21 5.68 3.10 -5.91
CA LEU A 21 6.34 4.40 -5.99
C LEU A 21 6.15 5.11 -7.34
N ALA A 22 5.79 4.36 -8.39
CA ALA A 22 5.48 4.92 -9.70
C ALA A 22 4.13 5.65 -9.77
N HIS A 23 3.32 5.62 -8.70
CA HIS A 23 2.08 6.38 -8.63
C HIS A 23 2.34 7.77 -8.07
N ASP A 24 1.91 8.80 -8.77
CA ASP A 24 2.20 10.21 -8.47
C ASP A 24 1.87 10.64 -7.03
N ARG A 25 0.88 10.00 -6.43
CA ARG A 25 0.42 10.32 -5.06
C ARG A 25 1.14 9.51 -3.98
N VAL A 26 1.89 8.47 -4.35
CA VAL A 26 2.63 7.63 -3.40
C VAL A 26 4.02 8.21 -3.19
N ARG A 27 4.36 8.54 -1.96
CA ARG A 27 5.66 9.12 -1.60
C ARG A 27 6.57 8.13 -0.89
N CYS A 28 6.01 7.11 -0.27
CA CYS A 28 6.78 6.04 0.33
C CYS A 28 6.02 4.72 0.29
N THR A 29 6.74 3.63 0.39
CA THR A 29 6.19 2.29 0.59
C THR A 29 6.77 1.70 1.87
N VAL A 30 5.94 1.06 2.66
CA VAL A 30 6.32 0.42 3.92
C VAL A 30 5.98 -1.06 3.85
N PRO A 31 6.81 -1.89 3.22
CA PRO A 31 6.60 -3.32 3.20
C PRO A 31 6.70 -3.91 4.60
N THR A 32 5.89 -4.91 4.88
CA THR A 32 5.92 -5.61 6.15
C THR A 32 7.21 -6.41 6.27
N LEU A 33 8.00 -6.14 7.33
CA LEU A 33 9.18 -6.90 7.69
C LEU A 33 8.83 -7.82 8.87
N ILE A 34 8.37 -9.02 8.54
CA ILE A 34 8.11 -10.07 9.52
C ILE A 34 8.97 -11.28 9.20
N GLU A 35 9.39 -11.98 10.24
CA GLU A 35 9.96 -13.31 10.11
C GLU A 35 8.83 -14.32 10.29
N GLU A 36 8.55 -15.07 9.23
CA GLU A 36 7.57 -16.14 9.29
C GLU A 36 8.25 -17.41 9.82
N PRO A 37 7.63 -18.15 10.76
CA PRO A 37 8.24 -19.32 11.39
C PRO A 37 8.74 -20.38 10.40
N GLU A 38 8.10 -20.46 9.24
CA GLU A 38 8.45 -21.36 8.13
C GLU A 38 9.02 -20.59 6.94
N GLY A 39 9.43 -19.32 7.16
CA GLY A 39 9.89 -18.43 6.11
C GLY A 39 11.25 -18.85 5.56
N GLU A 40 11.34 -18.97 4.25
CA GLU A 40 12.58 -19.30 3.54
C GLU A 40 13.65 -18.22 3.63
N LYS A 41 13.28 -16.99 4.04
CA LYS A 41 14.16 -15.83 3.99
C LYS A 41 14.23 -15.13 5.35
N PRO A 42 15.43 -15.07 5.97
CA PRO A 42 15.62 -14.37 7.24
C PRO A 42 15.39 -12.86 7.09
N ILE A 43 15.05 -12.21 8.21
CA ILE A 43 14.69 -10.80 8.23
C ILE A 43 15.81 -9.88 7.74
N GLU A 44 17.07 -10.24 8.01
CA GLU A 44 18.24 -9.49 7.54
C GLU A 44 18.34 -9.49 6.01
N ALA A 45 18.05 -10.63 5.38
CA ALA A 45 18.02 -10.73 3.92
C ALA A 45 16.85 -9.93 3.33
N LYS A 46 15.68 -9.92 3.98
CA LYS A 46 14.54 -9.05 3.58
C LYS A 46 14.90 -7.57 3.70
N ARG A 47 15.59 -7.17 4.76
CA ARG A 47 16.07 -5.79 4.94
C ARG A 47 17.07 -5.39 3.87
N ALA A 48 18.04 -6.26 3.57
CA ALA A 48 19.03 -6.02 2.52
C ALA A 48 18.36 -5.88 1.13
N GLU A 49 17.39 -6.73 0.85
CA GLU A 49 16.60 -6.66 -0.38
C GLU A 49 15.84 -5.34 -0.51
N LEU A 50 15.21 -4.86 0.56
CA LEU A 50 14.52 -3.57 0.59
C LEU A 50 15.49 -2.39 0.44
N ALA A 51 16.64 -2.46 1.10
CA ALA A 51 17.67 -1.43 1.00
C ALA A 51 18.25 -1.33 -0.43
N ALA A 52 18.15 -2.39 -1.22
CA ALA A 52 18.61 -2.45 -2.60
C ALA A 52 17.52 -2.04 -3.62
N VAL A 53 16.35 -1.56 -3.19
CA VAL A 53 15.35 -1.00 -4.12
C VAL A 53 15.96 0.22 -4.82
N PRO A 54 15.95 0.29 -6.16
CA PRO A 54 16.46 1.44 -6.89
C PRO A 54 15.78 2.74 -6.44
N ARG A 55 16.56 3.80 -6.26
CA ARG A 55 16.03 5.12 -5.91
C ARG A 55 15.26 5.76 -7.05
N GLU A 56 15.67 5.50 -8.27
CA GLU A 56 15.02 5.98 -9.48
C GLU A 56 13.95 4.98 -9.93
N LEU A 57 12.88 5.50 -10.50
CA LEU A 57 11.85 4.67 -11.10
C LEU A 57 12.38 4.06 -12.38
N VAL A 58 12.42 2.73 -12.43
CA VAL A 58 12.93 1.98 -13.59
C VAL A 58 11.84 1.47 -14.52
N LEU A 59 10.57 1.50 -14.03
CA LEU A 59 9.42 1.00 -14.79
C LEU A 59 8.93 2.01 -15.81
N SER A 60 8.83 1.59 -17.06
CA SER A 60 8.16 2.35 -18.12
C SER A 60 6.65 2.40 -17.93
N ASP A 61 5.98 3.35 -18.59
CA ASP A 61 4.51 3.48 -18.58
C ASP A 61 3.82 2.21 -19.09
N ALA A 62 4.39 1.57 -20.11
CA ALA A 62 3.90 0.32 -20.67
C ALA A 62 3.95 -0.81 -19.64
N GLU A 63 5.07 -0.94 -18.91
CA GLU A 63 5.22 -1.96 -17.87
C GLU A 63 4.30 -1.70 -16.68
N ARG A 64 4.09 -0.44 -16.33
CA ARG A 64 3.11 -0.07 -15.29
C ARG A 64 1.68 -0.47 -15.70
N ALA A 65 1.32 -0.26 -16.96
CA ALA A 65 0.03 -0.69 -17.49
C ALA A 65 -0.08 -2.21 -17.55
N GLU A 66 0.98 -2.92 -17.95
CA GLU A 66 1.04 -4.38 -17.93
C GLU A 66 0.84 -4.94 -16.52
N ILE A 67 1.55 -4.40 -15.51
CA ILE A 67 1.40 -4.83 -14.12
C ILE A 67 -0.02 -4.59 -13.62
N ARG A 68 -0.62 -3.44 -13.97
CA ARG A 68 -2.00 -3.11 -13.61
C ARG A 68 -2.99 -4.13 -14.20
N ALA A 69 -2.80 -4.52 -15.45
CA ALA A 69 -3.65 -5.50 -16.12
C ALA A 69 -3.51 -6.91 -15.54
N LEU A 70 -2.32 -7.27 -15.04
CA LEU A 70 -2.08 -8.54 -14.36
C LEU A 70 -2.63 -8.58 -12.92
N GLY A 71 -2.76 -7.42 -12.29
CA GLY A 71 -3.20 -7.26 -10.91
C GLY A 71 -4.70 -7.15 -10.79
N ASP A 72 -5.43 -8.20 -11.14
CA ASP A 72 -6.86 -8.28 -10.84
C ASP A 72 -7.07 -8.54 -9.35
N ASN A 73 -7.45 -7.48 -8.63
CA ASN A 73 -7.72 -7.53 -7.19
C ASN A 73 -9.20 -7.76 -6.85
N THR A 74 -10.03 -8.08 -7.81
CA THR A 74 -11.48 -8.21 -7.60
C THR A 74 -11.85 -9.29 -6.58
N GLY A 75 -11.01 -10.29 -6.39
CA GLY A 75 -11.22 -11.35 -5.39
C GLY A 75 -10.63 -11.07 -3.99
N CYS A 76 -9.80 -10.04 -3.81
CA CYS A 76 -9.05 -9.87 -2.57
C CYS A 76 -9.93 -9.56 -1.35
N MET A 77 -11.04 -8.88 -1.53
CA MET A 77 -11.98 -8.54 -0.46
C MET A 77 -12.80 -9.75 0.02
N ALA A 78 -12.93 -10.79 -0.79
CA ALA A 78 -13.64 -12.01 -0.41
C ALA A 78 -12.86 -12.92 0.55
N LEU A 79 -11.53 -12.76 0.63
CA LEU A 79 -10.64 -13.64 1.39
C LEU A 79 -10.91 -13.68 2.90
N LYS A 80 -11.61 -12.70 3.46
CA LYS A 80 -11.95 -12.65 4.89
C LYS A 80 -13.46 -12.44 5.12
N GLY A 81 -14.28 -12.86 4.18
CA GLY A 81 -15.74 -12.67 4.28
C GLY A 81 -16.20 -11.22 4.08
N ALA A 82 -15.32 -10.33 3.62
CA ALA A 82 -15.71 -8.99 3.23
C ALA A 82 -16.47 -9.01 1.91
N SER A 83 -17.48 -8.15 1.76
CA SER A 83 -18.18 -8.00 0.49
C SER A 83 -17.23 -7.40 -0.55
N PRO A 84 -17.10 -7.99 -1.75
CA PRO A 84 -16.32 -7.42 -2.83
C PRO A 84 -16.98 -6.18 -3.45
N GLN A 85 -18.24 -5.92 -3.12
CA GLN A 85 -19.01 -4.80 -3.62
C GLN A 85 -19.62 -4.04 -2.44
N PHE A 86 -19.36 -2.75 -2.40
CA PHE A 86 -20.06 -1.84 -1.52
C PHE A 86 -21.31 -1.34 -2.25
N GLU A 87 -22.47 -1.74 -1.80
CA GLU A 87 -23.78 -1.40 -2.42
C GLU A 87 -24.42 -0.18 -1.74
N GLY A 88 -23.69 0.64 -1.05
CA GLY A 88 -24.21 1.83 -0.38
C GLY A 88 -23.65 3.12 -0.98
N GLU A 89 -24.27 4.24 -0.63
CA GLU A 89 -23.64 5.54 -0.86
C GLU A 89 -22.29 5.60 -0.17
N PRO A 90 -21.23 6.09 -0.85
CA PRO A 90 -19.93 6.28 -0.24
C PRO A 90 -20.08 7.09 1.04
N GLN A 91 -19.84 6.46 2.18
CA GLN A 91 -19.86 7.16 3.45
C GLN A 91 -18.44 7.64 3.73
N ALA A 92 -18.33 8.92 4.05
CA ALA A 92 -17.12 9.41 4.71
C ALA A 92 -16.90 8.56 5.97
N ASP A 93 -15.64 8.28 6.32
CA ASP A 93 -15.29 7.64 7.57
C ASP A 93 -15.92 8.42 8.73
N ARG A 94 -17.08 7.96 9.16
CA ARG A 94 -17.81 8.56 10.25
C ARG A 94 -17.45 7.85 11.53
N TRP A 95 -16.35 8.23 12.08
CA TRP A 95 -16.03 7.88 13.45
C TRP A 95 -16.90 8.72 14.37
N PRO A 96 -17.68 8.11 15.27
CA PRO A 96 -18.34 8.91 16.29
C PRO A 96 -17.26 9.57 17.14
N MET A 97 -17.17 10.90 17.04
CA MET A 97 -16.24 11.69 17.83
C MET A 97 -16.70 11.71 19.29
N THR A 98 -16.17 10.76 20.06
CA THR A 98 -16.36 10.74 21.51
C THR A 98 -15.60 11.89 22.18
N SER A 99 -15.92 12.18 23.45
CA SER A 99 -15.18 13.19 24.24
C SER A 99 -13.69 12.89 24.31
N GLU A 100 -13.32 11.62 24.50
CA GLU A 100 -11.92 11.19 24.57
C GLU A 100 -11.19 11.40 23.24
N LEU A 101 -11.85 11.13 22.11
CA LEU A 101 -11.26 11.39 20.78
C LEU A 101 -11.10 12.88 20.50
N ARG A 102 -12.03 13.73 20.97
CA ARG A 102 -11.88 15.19 20.86
C ARG A 102 -10.72 15.72 21.70
N GLU A 103 -10.55 15.22 22.93
CA GLU A 103 -9.41 15.56 23.78
C GLU A 103 -8.08 15.12 23.14
N LEU A 104 -8.07 13.91 22.56
CA LEU A 104 -6.90 13.41 21.85
C LEU A 104 -6.57 14.25 20.61
N ALA A 105 -7.58 14.60 19.82
CA ALA A 105 -7.44 15.47 18.66
C ALA A 105 -6.86 16.83 19.06
N ALA A 106 -7.41 17.46 20.11
CA ALA A 106 -6.93 18.72 20.64
C ALA A 106 -5.47 18.65 21.10
N ARG A 107 -5.05 17.53 21.72
CA ARG A 107 -3.65 17.31 22.14
C ARG A 107 -2.67 17.30 20.96
N TRP A 108 -3.11 16.84 19.81
CA TRP A 108 -2.33 16.77 18.59
C TRP A 108 -2.57 17.94 17.63
N ALA A 109 -3.29 18.98 18.09
CA ALA A 109 -3.71 20.13 17.28
C ALA A 109 -4.45 19.73 15.99
N ILE A 110 -5.24 18.65 16.06
CA ILE A 110 -6.10 18.18 14.97
C ILE A 110 -7.48 18.80 15.17
N GLU A 111 -7.99 19.44 14.13
CA GLU A 111 -9.37 19.92 14.06
C GLU A 111 -10.20 18.91 13.24
N PRO A 112 -10.99 18.04 13.87
CA PRO A 112 -11.66 16.92 13.20
C PRO A 112 -12.54 17.36 12.03
N GLU A 113 -13.22 18.47 12.14
CA GLU A 113 -14.12 19.01 11.12
C GLU A 113 -13.35 19.51 9.87
N ARG A 114 -12.11 19.91 10.04
CA ARG A 114 -11.24 20.39 8.95
C ARG A 114 -10.31 19.28 8.43
N ASP A 115 -9.65 18.59 9.37
CA ASP A 115 -8.49 17.75 9.04
C ASP A 115 -8.90 16.32 8.70
N LEU A 116 -10.07 15.87 9.19
CA LEU A 116 -10.62 14.53 8.96
C LEU A 116 -11.83 14.54 8.01
N ALA A 117 -12.26 15.69 7.55
CA ALA A 117 -13.30 15.77 6.53
C ALA A 117 -12.78 15.16 5.23
N SER A 118 -13.50 14.18 4.71
CA SER A 118 -13.25 13.70 3.34
C SER A 118 -13.37 14.89 2.40
N ALA A 119 -12.33 15.16 1.63
CA ALA A 119 -12.46 16.08 0.51
C ALA A 119 -13.58 15.54 -0.41
N ALA A 120 -14.65 16.30 -0.51
CA ALA A 120 -15.78 16.01 -1.40
C ALA A 120 -15.30 16.04 -2.86
#